data_34a2dd99d2ded5c7e08e673119348699
#
_entry.id   34a2dd99d2ded5c7e08e673119348699
#
_cell.length_a   1.000
_cell.length_b   1.000
_cell.length_c   1.000
_cell.angle_alpha   90.00
_cell.angle_beta   90.00
_cell.angle_gamma   90.00
#
_symmetry.space_group_name_H-M   'P 1'
#
loop_
_entity.id
_entity.type
_entity.pdbx_description
1 polymer ?
#
loop_
_entity_poly.entity_id
_entity_poly.type
_entity_poly.pdbx_seq_one_letter_code
_entity_poly.pdbx_strand_id
1 'polypeptide(L)'
;MTDFFMRNYNYYNQRGIIGYVRAFLVSLFDFRYLETKIDGEGLNQTSKPFLLFISNTNLLGYNISISPNASIFDGKLDLIVVEKMSWLKIFLFLIMTFFRYYPKINKVKRSKINYVTLHSQDKNFIYQIDGDFVEKKTNKLVVSVLQKGLSVIVPC
;
A
#
# COMPACT_ATOMS: atom_id res chain seq x y z
N MET A 1 2.68 1.20 10.38
CA MET A 1 1.94 -0.08 10.20
C MET A 1 2.88 -1.24 9.89
N THR A 2 3.70 -1.11 8.88
CA THR A 2 4.57 -2.19 8.39
C THR A 2 5.52 -2.75 9.45
N ASP A 3 6.20 -1.89 10.23
CA ASP A 3 7.13 -2.32 11.29
C ASP A 3 6.42 -3.14 12.38
N PHE A 4 5.30 -2.64 12.88
CA PHE A 4 4.52 -3.30 13.91
C PHE A 4 3.89 -4.61 13.41
N PHE A 5 3.42 -4.62 12.15
CA PHE A 5 2.92 -5.82 11.49
C PHE A 5 4.00 -6.90 11.41
N MET A 6 5.19 -6.55 10.93
CA MET A 6 6.29 -7.51 10.76
C MET A 6 6.83 -8.03 12.08
N ARG A 7 6.91 -7.18 13.12
CA ARG A 7 7.26 -7.64 14.48
C ARG A 7 6.26 -8.66 14.99
N ASN A 8 4.98 -8.39 14.85
CA ASN A 8 3.95 -9.33 15.29
C ASN A 8 3.94 -10.62 14.47
N TYR A 9 4.12 -10.52 13.15
CA TYR A 9 4.22 -11.70 12.29
C TYR A 9 5.38 -12.60 12.70
N ASN A 10 6.58 -12.03 12.91
CA ASN A 10 7.76 -12.78 13.33
C ASN A 10 7.64 -13.32 14.77
N TYR A 11 7.04 -12.55 15.68
CA TYR A 11 6.87 -12.95 17.08
C TYR A 11 5.99 -14.18 17.24
N TYR A 12 4.88 -14.27 16.47
CA TYR A 12 3.94 -15.40 16.59
C TYR A 12 4.40 -16.65 15.81
N ASN A 13 5.48 -16.57 15.03
CA ASN A 13 6.07 -17.69 14.28
C ASN A 13 5.04 -18.62 13.57
N GLN A 14 3.86 -18.08 13.26
CA GLN A 14 2.78 -18.79 12.59
C GLN A 14 2.93 -18.56 11.08
N ARG A 15 3.44 -19.57 10.39
CA ARG A 15 3.50 -19.54 8.91
C ARG A 15 2.11 -19.74 8.33
N GLY A 16 1.81 -19.02 7.24
CA GLY A 16 0.57 -19.16 6.49
C GLY A 16 -0.43 -18.01 6.72
N ILE A 17 -1.58 -18.14 6.08
CA ILE A 17 -2.60 -17.08 6.00
C ILE A 17 -3.15 -16.68 7.39
N ILE A 18 -3.27 -17.62 8.31
CA ILE A 18 -3.78 -17.37 9.67
C ILE A 18 -2.83 -16.46 10.46
N GLY A 19 -1.51 -16.72 10.37
CA GLY A 19 -0.50 -15.85 11.00
C GLY A 19 -0.53 -14.44 10.41
N TYR A 20 -0.72 -14.34 9.11
CA TYR A 20 -0.86 -13.06 8.41
C TYR A 20 -2.10 -12.28 8.87
N VAL A 21 -3.26 -12.92 8.90
CA VAL A 21 -4.52 -12.29 9.34
C VAL A 21 -4.42 -11.84 10.81
N ARG A 22 -3.86 -12.69 11.68
CA ARG A 22 -3.67 -12.33 13.09
C ARG A 22 -2.73 -11.16 13.28
N ALA A 23 -1.55 -11.17 12.65
CA ALA A 23 -0.60 -10.07 12.71
C ALA A 23 -1.20 -8.77 12.17
N PHE A 24 -1.98 -8.86 11.10
CA PHE A 24 -2.71 -7.73 10.53
C PHE A 24 -3.73 -7.17 11.52
N LEU A 25 -4.58 -8.00 12.11
CA LEU A 25 -5.59 -7.58 13.09
C LEU A 25 -4.94 -6.91 14.31
N VAL A 26 -3.88 -7.50 14.88
CA VAL A 26 -3.16 -6.91 16.01
C VAL A 26 -2.56 -5.56 15.62
N SER A 27 -1.98 -5.45 14.41
CA SER A 27 -1.41 -4.20 13.90
C SER A 27 -2.44 -3.09 13.73
N LEU A 28 -3.71 -3.44 13.51
CA LEU A 28 -4.78 -2.46 13.40
C LEU A 28 -5.06 -1.72 14.73
N PHE A 29 -4.84 -2.35 15.89
CA PHE A 29 -5.11 -1.74 17.19
C PHE A 29 -4.02 -0.79 17.68
N ASP A 30 -2.76 -0.97 17.24
CA ASP A 30 -1.62 -0.14 17.62
C ASP A 30 -1.10 0.75 16.47
N PHE A 31 -2.01 1.20 15.65
CA PHE A 31 -1.69 1.94 14.44
C PHE A 31 -1.40 3.42 14.71
N ARG A 32 -0.19 3.86 14.38
CA ARG A 32 0.20 5.27 14.40
C ARG A 32 0.05 5.88 13.01
N TYR A 33 -0.74 6.93 12.92
CA TYR A 33 -0.90 7.69 11.68
C TYR A 33 0.28 8.66 11.52
N LEU A 34 1.08 8.44 10.48
CA LEU A 34 2.16 9.35 10.12
C LEU A 34 1.64 10.39 9.11
N GLU A 35 1.96 11.65 9.38
CA GLU A 35 1.68 12.70 8.43
C GLU A 35 2.64 12.58 7.26
N THR A 36 2.07 12.40 6.07
CA THR A 36 2.82 12.20 4.84
C THR A 36 2.40 13.25 3.82
N LYS A 37 3.37 14.02 3.32
CA LYS A 37 3.16 14.86 2.15
C LYS A 37 3.39 14.01 0.91
N ILE A 38 2.43 14.01 0.02
CA ILE A 38 2.41 13.27 -1.25
C ILE A 38 2.51 14.30 -2.36
N ASP A 39 3.59 14.26 -3.13
CA ASP A 39 3.91 15.22 -4.19
C ASP A 39 4.25 14.48 -5.50
N GLY A 40 3.64 14.86 -6.60
CA GLY A 40 3.86 14.26 -7.93
C GLY A 40 2.71 14.57 -8.88
N GLU A 41 2.90 14.50 -10.17
CA GLU A 41 1.95 14.63 -11.31
C GLU A 41 0.56 15.20 -10.98
N GLY A 42 0.49 16.48 -10.56
CA GLY A 42 -0.76 17.13 -10.17
C GLY A 42 -1.27 16.77 -8.78
N LEU A 43 -0.51 15.97 -8.03
CA LEU A 43 -0.76 15.66 -6.63
C LEU A 43 0.11 16.58 -5.77
N ASN A 44 -0.50 17.33 -4.88
CA ASN A 44 0.17 18.05 -3.81
C ASN A 44 -0.76 18.06 -2.62
N GLN A 45 -0.66 17.02 -1.79
CA GLN A 45 -1.54 16.88 -0.63
C GLN A 45 -0.77 16.37 0.58
N THR A 46 -1.16 16.85 1.74
CA THR A 46 -0.71 16.29 3.02
C THR A 46 -1.86 15.50 3.61
N SER A 47 -1.59 14.28 4.01
CA SER A 47 -2.60 13.42 4.61
C SER A 47 -1.99 12.55 5.72
N LYS A 48 -2.87 11.95 6.53
CA LYS A 48 -2.50 10.94 7.52
C LYS A 48 -3.10 9.60 7.07
N PRO A 49 -2.48 8.93 6.08
CA PRO A 49 -3.07 7.74 5.51
C PRO A 49 -3.07 6.58 6.52
N PHE A 50 -4.15 5.82 6.51
CA PHE A 50 -4.20 4.48 7.08
C PHE A 50 -3.35 3.51 6.25
N LEU A 51 -3.51 3.58 4.92
CA LEU A 51 -2.75 2.80 3.96
C LEU A 51 -2.33 3.68 2.79
N LEU A 52 -1.06 3.63 2.44
CA LEU A 52 -0.54 4.16 1.20
C LEU A 52 0.04 2.98 0.43
N PHE A 53 -0.48 2.73 -0.75
CA PHE A 53 -0.15 1.60 -1.57
C PHE A 53 0.16 2.07 -3.00
N ILE A 54 1.26 1.59 -3.54
CA ILE A 54 1.69 1.87 -4.91
C ILE A 54 1.85 0.53 -5.61
N SER A 55 1.18 0.36 -6.73
CA SER A 55 1.15 -0.89 -7.46
C SER A 55 1.35 -0.69 -8.95
N ASN A 56 2.02 -1.66 -9.57
CA ASN A 56 2.11 -1.82 -11.02
C ASN A 56 1.23 -2.98 -11.53
N THR A 57 0.64 -3.74 -10.61
CA THR A 57 -0.20 -4.90 -10.91
C THR A 57 -1.49 -4.86 -10.13
N ASN A 58 -2.52 -5.47 -10.66
CA ASN A 58 -3.83 -5.54 -10.00
C ASN A 58 -3.93 -6.61 -8.91
N LEU A 59 -2.95 -7.49 -8.75
CA LEU A 59 -2.94 -8.56 -7.76
C LEU A 59 -1.82 -8.36 -6.75
N LEU A 60 -2.17 -8.43 -5.47
CA LEU A 60 -1.23 -8.32 -4.35
C LEU A 60 -0.71 -9.68 -3.86
N GLY A 61 -1.31 -10.77 -4.28
CA GLY A 61 -1.09 -12.11 -3.75
C GLY A 61 -2.40 -12.70 -3.21
N TYR A 62 -2.45 -14.03 -3.10
CA TYR A 62 -3.66 -14.76 -2.69
C TYR A 62 -4.95 -14.28 -3.38
N ASN A 63 -4.83 -13.83 -4.63
CA ASN A 63 -5.95 -13.31 -5.41
C ASN A 63 -6.63 -12.03 -4.84
N ILE A 64 -5.97 -11.33 -3.93
CA ILE A 64 -6.45 -10.06 -3.37
C ILE A 64 -6.02 -8.93 -4.30
N SER A 65 -6.96 -8.06 -4.63
CA SER A 65 -6.71 -6.87 -5.43
C SER A 65 -7.04 -5.61 -4.62
N ILE A 66 -6.07 -4.72 -4.45
CA ILE A 66 -6.29 -3.38 -3.89
C ILE A 66 -6.42 -2.36 -5.01
N SER A 67 -5.73 -2.60 -6.13
CA SER A 67 -5.70 -1.74 -7.32
C SER A 67 -6.31 -2.45 -8.53
N PRO A 68 -7.64 -2.49 -8.65
CA PRO A 68 -8.32 -3.25 -9.72
C PRO A 68 -8.00 -2.78 -11.14
N ASN A 69 -7.60 -1.52 -11.29
CA ASN A 69 -7.31 -0.88 -12.58
C ASN A 69 -5.82 -0.80 -12.91
N ALA A 70 -4.95 -1.38 -12.07
CA ALA A 70 -3.52 -1.40 -12.34
C ALA A 70 -3.21 -2.29 -13.55
N SER A 71 -2.30 -1.83 -14.38
CA SER A 71 -1.89 -2.50 -15.61
C SER A 71 -0.38 -2.40 -15.79
N ILE A 72 0.26 -3.52 -15.99
CA ILE A 72 1.71 -3.58 -16.28
C ILE A 72 2.07 -3.03 -17.67
N PHE A 73 1.06 -2.75 -18.51
CA PHE A 73 1.25 -2.32 -19.90
C PHE A 73 1.04 -0.83 -20.12
N ASP A 74 0.46 -0.09 -19.18
CA ASP A 74 0.11 1.32 -19.39
C ASP A 74 1.25 2.30 -19.04
N GLY A 75 2.37 1.79 -18.52
CA GLY A 75 3.54 2.57 -18.15
C GLY A 75 3.29 3.51 -16.97
N LYS A 76 2.32 3.20 -16.12
CA LYS A 76 1.94 3.98 -14.94
C LYS A 76 1.89 3.12 -13.69
N LEU A 77 2.00 3.78 -12.55
CA LEU A 77 1.75 3.18 -11.25
C LEU A 77 0.39 3.62 -10.73
N ASP A 78 -0.30 2.75 -10.04
CA ASP A 78 -1.52 3.07 -9.33
C ASP A 78 -1.20 3.42 -7.88
N LEU A 79 -1.44 4.68 -7.51
CA LEU A 79 -1.34 5.16 -6.14
C LEU A 79 -2.70 5.09 -5.47
N ILE A 80 -2.78 4.40 -4.35
CA ILE A 80 -3.98 4.31 -3.52
C ILE A 80 -3.67 4.86 -2.14
N VAL A 81 -4.43 5.87 -1.75
CA VAL A 81 -4.35 6.49 -0.44
C VAL A 81 -5.66 6.26 0.28
N VAL A 82 -5.62 5.46 1.33
CA VAL A 82 -6.74 5.23 2.25
C VAL A 82 -6.54 6.13 3.45
N GLU A 83 -7.36 7.18 3.56
CA GLU A 83 -7.30 8.10 4.69
C GLU A 83 -7.88 7.48 5.96
N LYS A 84 -7.57 8.10 7.09
CA LYS A 84 -8.14 7.71 8.38
C LYS A 84 -9.67 7.70 8.32
N MET A 85 -10.25 6.59 8.73
CA MET A 85 -11.69 6.40 8.87
C MET A 85 -12.00 5.54 10.11
N SER A 86 -13.29 5.42 10.47
CA SER A 86 -13.69 4.59 11.60
C SER A 86 -13.37 3.10 11.34
N TRP A 87 -13.15 2.34 12.40
CA TRP A 87 -12.83 0.92 12.34
C TRP A 87 -13.83 0.11 11.53
N LEU A 88 -15.12 0.39 11.69
CA LEU A 88 -16.17 -0.28 10.93
C LEU A 88 -16.01 -0.03 9.42
N LYS A 89 -15.67 1.19 9.01
CA LYS A 89 -15.44 1.53 7.61
C LYS A 89 -14.17 0.87 7.06
N ILE A 90 -13.10 0.78 7.86
CA ILE A 90 -11.89 0.05 7.50
C ILE A 90 -12.21 -1.43 7.29
N PHE A 91 -12.93 -2.03 8.22
CA PHE A 91 -13.32 -3.44 8.13
C PHE A 91 -14.19 -3.71 6.89
N LEU A 92 -15.19 -2.87 6.63
CA LEU A 92 -16.01 -2.96 5.42
C LEU A 92 -15.17 -2.79 4.15
N PHE A 93 -14.25 -1.83 4.13
CA PHE A 93 -13.33 -1.64 2.99
C PHE A 93 -12.50 -2.89 2.71
N LEU A 94 -11.98 -3.55 3.75
CA LEU A 94 -11.19 -4.78 3.61
C LEU A 94 -12.04 -5.93 3.08
N ILE A 95 -13.25 -6.12 3.62
CA ILE A 95 -14.20 -7.12 3.12
C ILE A 95 -14.54 -6.86 1.65
N MET A 96 -14.89 -5.62 1.30
CA MET A 96 -15.20 -5.24 -0.08
C MET A 96 -14.01 -5.52 -1.01
N THR A 97 -12.81 -5.17 -0.58
CA THR A 97 -11.57 -5.43 -1.34
C THR A 97 -11.34 -6.93 -1.55
N PHE A 98 -11.59 -7.74 -0.52
CA PHE A 98 -11.49 -9.19 -0.61
C PHE A 98 -12.47 -9.79 -1.64
N PHE A 99 -13.71 -9.29 -1.68
CA PHE A 99 -14.71 -9.66 -2.69
C PHE A 99 -14.57 -8.93 -4.02
N ARG A 100 -13.49 -8.16 -4.21
CA ARG A 100 -13.25 -7.38 -5.42
C ARG A 100 -14.36 -6.37 -5.76
N TYR A 101 -15.04 -5.90 -4.74
CA TYR A 101 -16.03 -4.84 -4.86
C TYR A 101 -15.42 -3.50 -4.46
N TYR A 102 -15.39 -2.54 -5.38
CA TYR A 102 -14.65 -1.27 -5.22
C TYR A 102 -15.58 -0.06 -5.32
N PRO A 103 -16.43 0.17 -4.34
CA PRO A 103 -17.30 1.35 -4.35
C PRO A 103 -16.47 2.62 -4.24
N LYS A 104 -17.02 3.74 -4.69
CA LYS A 104 -16.43 5.06 -4.45
C LYS A 104 -16.59 5.40 -2.98
N ILE A 105 -15.51 5.37 -2.25
CA ILE A 105 -15.44 5.80 -0.84
C ILE A 105 -14.64 7.08 -0.79
N ASN A 106 -15.22 8.17 -0.26
CA ASN A 106 -14.58 9.50 -0.22
C ASN A 106 -13.21 9.52 0.46
N LYS A 107 -12.94 8.54 1.33
CA LYS A 107 -11.67 8.37 2.04
C LYS A 107 -10.65 7.49 1.32
N VAL A 108 -11.00 6.98 0.14
CA VAL A 108 -10.12 6.15 -0.70
C VAL A 108 -9.87 6.89 -2.00
N LYS A 109 -8.68 7.45 -2.13
CA LYS A 109 -8.24 8.15 -3.33
C LYS A 109 -7.40 7.21 -4.17
N ARG A 110 -7.64 7.21 -5.47
CA ARG A 110 -6.92 6.42 -6.47
C ARG A 110 -6.43 7.34 -7.58
N SER A 111 -5.16 7.25 -7.92
CA SER A 111 -4.53 8.07 -8.96
C SER A 111 -3.53 7.24 -9.74
N LYS A 112 -3.46 7.46 -11.06
CA LYS A 112 -2.39 6.93 -11.90
C LYS A 112 -1.27 7.95 -11.99
N ILE A 113 -0.04 7.51 -11.80
CA ILE A 113 1.14 8.36 -11.70
C ILE A 113 2.33 7.71 -12.43
N ASN A 114 3.27 8.51 -12.94
CA ASN A 114 4.57 8.01 -13.40
C ASN A 114 5.62 8.10 -12.29
N TYR A 115 5.47 9.07 -11.40
CA TYR A 115 6.30 9.21 -10.21
C TYR A 115 5.52 9.83 -9.06
N VAL A 116 5.99 9.58 -7.85
CA VAL A 116 5.54 10.23 -6.62
C VAL A 116 6.70 10.41 -5.67
N THR A 117 6.71 11.53 -4.98
CA THR A 117 7.61 11.81 -3.86
C THR A 117 6.78 11.81 -2.58
N LEU A 118 7.20 11.01 -1.64
CA LEU A 118 6.62 10.92 -0.31
C LEU A 118 7.57 11.58 0.69
N HIS A 119 7.05 12.51 1.48
CA HIS A 119 7.79 13.12 2.57
C HIS A 119 7.12 12.76 3.89
N SER A 120 7.88 12.23 4.84
CA SER A 120 7.44 11.97 6.20
C SER A 120 8.04 12.99 7.16
N GLN A 121 7.31 13.32 8.22
CA GLN A 121 7.87 14.09 9.33
C GLN A 121 8.89 13.28 10.13
N ASP A 122 8.76 11.95 10.12
CA ASP A 122 9.74 11.06 10.73
C ASP A 122 10.96 10.91 9.84
N LYS A 123 12.13 10.80 10.45
CA LYS A 123 13.41 10.63 9.75
C LYS A 123 13.60 9.22 9.19
N ASN A 124 12.67 8.31 9.44
CA ASN A 124 12.74 6.92 8.99
C ASN A 124 11.51 6.57 8.17
N PHE A 125 11.70 6.14 6.94
CA PHE A 125 10.68 5.46 6.16
C PHE A 125 10.73 3.96 6.42
N ILE A 126 9.57 3.42 6.78
CA ILE A 126 9.34 1.98 6.94
C ILE A 126 8.29 1.59 5.92
N TYR A 127 8.64 0.73 4.98
CA TYR A 127 7.75 0.30 3.90
C TYR A 127 8.02 -1.15 3.49
N GLN A 128 7.17 -1.70 2.65
CA GLN A 128 7.36 -3.01 2.02
C GLN A 128 7.52 -2.88 0.51
N ILE A 129 8.36 -3.73 -0.07
CA ILE A 129 8.43 -3.96 -1.51
C ILE A 129 8.17 -5.46 -1.71
N ASP A 130 7.08 -5.80 -2.40
CA ASP A 130 6.69 -7.18 -2.74
C ASP A 130 6.68 -8.16 -1.54
N GLY A 131 6.38 -7.64 -0.34
CA GLY A 131 6.36 -8.40 0.90
C GLY A 131 7.62 -8.27 1.75
N ASP A 132 8.72 -7.81 1.18
CA ASP A 132 9.97 -7.61 1.90
C ASP A 132 9.96 -6.29 2.68
N PHE A 133 10.39 -6.37 3.92
CA PHE A 133 10.48 -5.23 4.81
C PHE A 133 11.72 -4.39 4.51
N VAL A 134 11.52 -3.09 4.36
CA VAL A 134 12.60 -2.12 4.14
C VAL A 134 12.49 -0.99 5.15
N GLU A 135 13.55 -0.76 5.90
CA GLU A 135 13.73 0.42 6.75
C GLU A 135 14.82 1.31 6.16
N LYS A 136 14.48 2.54 5.87
CA LYS A 136 15.43 3.51 5.33
C LYS A 136 15.47 4.77 6.17
N LYS A 137 16.65 5.14 6.63
CA LYS A 137 16.89 6.39 7.37
C LYS A 137 16.83 7.60 6.42
N THR A 138 15.62 7.97 6.04
CA THR A 138 15.34 9.13 5.19
C THR A 138 13.96 9.67 5.50
N ASN A 139 13.74 10.94 5.28
CA ASN A 139 12.43 11.57 5.35
C ASN A 139 11.78 11.74 3.98
N LYS A 140 12.47 11.30 2.92
CA LYS A 140 12.02 11.40 1.53
C LYS A 140 12.16 10.07 0.82
N LEU A 141 11.09 9.62 0.19
CA LEU A 141 11.04 8.45 -0.68
C LEU A 141 10.51 8.87 -2.04
N VAL A 142 11.23 8.54 -3.11
CA VAL A 142 10.80 8.75 -4.49
C VAL A 142 10.53 7.39 -5.11
N VAL A 143 9.34 7.24 -5.70
CA VAL A 143 8.93 6.05 -6.43
C VAL A 143 8.56 6.47 -7.84
N SER A 144 9.11 5.78 -8.83
CA SER A 144 8.84 6.05 -10.25
C SER A 144 8.74 4.75 -11.03
N VAL A 145 7.98 4.78 -12.13
CA VAL A 145 7.94 3.65 -13.06
C VAL A 145 9.11 3.75 -14.05
N LEU A 146 9.78 2.63 -14.27
CA LEU A 146 10.70 2.46 -15.39
C LEU A 146 9.95 1.75 -16.52
N GLN A 147 9.50 2.52 -17.50
CA GLN A 147 8.77 1.96 -18.64
C GLN A 147 9.66 0.97 -19.42
N LYS A 148 9.08 -0.17 -19.81
CA LYS A 148 9.78 -1.23 -20.52
C LYS A 148 11.05 -1.73 -19.83
N GLY A 149 11.13 -1.59 -18.50
CA GLY A 149 12.28 -1.99 -17.70
C GLY A 149 12.48 -3.51 -17.60
N LEU A 150 11.44 -4.30 -17.94
CA LEU A 150 11.48 -5.75 -17.89
C LEU A 150 10.82 -6.35 -19.14
N SER A 151 11.50 -7.29 -19.77
CA SER A 151 10.93 -8.13 -20.83
C SER A 151 10.57 -9.50 -20.27
N VAL A 152 9.34 -9.93 -20.48
CA VAL A 152 8.83 -11.23 -20.02
C VAL A 152 8.41 -12.08 -21.21
N ILE A 153 8.72 -13.35 -21.14
CA ILE A 153 8.24 -14.35 -22.12
C ILE A 153 6.87 -14.80 -21.62
N VAL A 154 5.86 -14.66 -22.46
CA VAL A 154 4.51 -15.17 -22.21
C VAL A 154 4.28 -16.39 -23.11
N PRO A 155 3.66 -17.47 -22.61
CA PRO A 155 3.26 -18.58 -23.47
C PRO A 155 2.20 -18.10 -24.47
N CYS A 156 2.33 -18.57 -25.71
CA CYS A 156 1.36 -18.34 -26.78
C CYS A 156 0.04 -19.06 -26.50
#